data_fff86fb34ea25dbd46020b2fd6dfe7bb
#
_entry.id   fff86fb34ea25dbd46020b2fd6dfe7bb
#
_cell.length_a   1.000
_cell.length_b   1.000
_cell.length_c   1.000
_cell.angle_alpha   90.00
_cell.angle_beta   90.00
_cell.angle_gamma   90.00
#
_symmetry.space_group_name_H-M   'P 1'
#
loop_
_entity.id
_entity.type
_entity.pdbx_description
1 polymer ?
#
loop_
_entity_poly.entity_id
_entity_poly.type
_entity_poly.pdbx_seq_one_letter_code
_entity_poly.pdbx_strand_id
1 'polypeptide(L)'
;MKKIKVLVPFAEAGFGHIMAARAIADSLEKRYSDYFAVERIDFFKNYGEPLAAFEKRMRYEVVRYNKDPAYGFINTFAMDVFGNTGMDFVMKRIVKGAFEDGVKRMEELSPDVVVSTHWATDYYAEHMNNKPFTVMYGPDAHLNPFFCYKCDLDMISVPSGYERAMKLGRRFNEDNLKLVPTAIRKEAFDIAKTDKRELRKKLGISDRFTVIVMDGGYGVGLTEKLSLALIKDGLPINVIAACGKNDALAERLKAAKGGGQTELIPLAFCENILEYIAASDLYFGKSGSGIAEPSFFGVPSGITHSANEIEKLIADHYIKSVGIAARTGTIKACKRLIEDAYRGGDRYKTLCENAKNLQPFGADGIADTIFAALDKKFGLTENTDE
;
A
#
# COMPACT_ATOMS: atom_id res chain seq x y z
N MET A 1 -24.18 26.22 1.52
CA MET A 1 -22.83 26.43 2.09
C MET A 1 -21.76 26.20 0.99
N LYS A 2 -20.66 26.97 0.96
CA LYS A 2 -19.54 26.69 0.03
C LYS A 2 -18.86 25.42 0.47
N LYS A 3 -18.73 24.41 -0.43
CA LYS A 3 -18.04 23.15 -0.09
C LYS A 3 -16.56 23.38 0.19
N ILE A 4 -16.02 22.68 1.15
CA ILE A 4 -14.58 22.64 1.43
C ILE A 4 -13.87 21.88 0.31
N LYS A 5 -12.84 22.49 -0.28
CA LYS A 5 -12.02 21.84 -1.31
C LYS A 5 -11.01 20.92 -0.69
N VAL A 6 -11.24 19.60 -0.84
CA VAL A 6 -10.35 18.54 -0.36
C VAL A 6 -9.53 18.00 -1.51
N LEU A 7 -8.21 18.23 -1.47
CA LEU A 7 -7.28 17.68 -2.43
C LEU A 7 -6.67 16.37 -1.89
N VAL A 8 -6.72 15.31 -2.70
CA VAL A 8 -6.11 14.01 -2.41
C VAL A 8 -4.99 13.76 -3.43
N PRO A 9 -3.80 14.35 -3.22
CA PRO A 9 -2.69 14.22 -4.16
C PRO A 9 -1.98 12.89 -3.96
N PHE A 10 -1.58 12.24 -5.06
CA PHE A 10 -0.77 11.03 -5.03
C PHE A 10 0.45 11.13 -5.91
N ALA A 11 1.42 10.23 -5.68
CA ALA A 11 2.65 10.09 -6.44
C ALA A 11 2.77 8.65 -6.94
N GLU A 12 3.26 8.44 -8.16
CA GLU A 12 3.61 7.10 -8.65
C GLU A 12 4.91 6.56 -7.99
N ALA A 13 5.07 6.75 -6.69
CA ALA A 13 6.20 6.24 -5.89
C ALA A 13 5.94 4.87 -5.25
N GLY A 14 4.84 4.20 -5.66
CA GLY A 14 4.42 2.88 -5.18
C GLY A 14 2.91 2.72 -5.29
N PHE A 15 2.45 1.53 -5.67
CA PHE A 15 1.01 1.28 -5.88
C PHE A 15 0.19 1.40 -4.60
N GLY A 16 0.77 1.10 -3.43
CA GLY A 16 0.08 1.21 -2.15
C GLY A 16 -0.41 2.62 -1.84
N HIS A 17 0.40 3.64 -2.11
CA HIS A 17 0.02 5.04 -1.94
C HIS A 17 -1.12 5.46 -2.87
N ILE A 18 -1.06 5.03 -4.15
CA ILE A 18 -2.08 5.34 -5.16
C ILE A 18 -3.42 4.70 -4.79
N MET A 19 -3.41 3.42 -4.36
CA MET A 19 -4.62 2.70 -4.01
C MET A 19 -5.26 3.24 -2.74
N ALA A 20 -4.48 3.61 -1.74
CA ALA A 20 -4.97 4.27 -0.54
C ALA A 20 -5.59 5.64 -0.84
N ALA A 21 -4.91 6.48 -1.63
CA ALA A 21 -5.43 7.78 -2.06
C ALA A 21 -6.76 7.65 -2.80
N ARG A 22 -6.87 6.65 -3.71
CA ARG A 22 -8.13 6.37 -4.42
C ARG A 22 -9.24 5.96 -3.44
N ALA A 23 -8.98 4.99 -2.57
CA ALA A 23 -9.99 4.49 -1.64
C ALA A 23 -10.52 5.60 -0.71
N ILE A 24 -9.61 6.45 -0.20
CA ILE A 24 -9.96 7.57 0.68
C ILE A 24 -10.78 8.63 -0.07
N ALA A 25 -10.33 9.03 -1.27
CA ALA A 25 -11.06 10.02 -2.08
C ALA A 25 -12.47 9.53 -2.43
N ASP A 26 -12.61 8.29 -2.92
CA ASP A 26 -13.89 7.69 -3.27
C ASP A 26 -14.84 7.62 -2.06
N SER A 27 -14.31 7.36 -0.86
CA SER A 27 -15.11 7.32 0.37
C SER A 27 -15.53 8.71 0.84
N LEU A 28 -14.63 9.69 0.81
CA LEU A 28 -14.95 11.09 1.15
C LEU A 28 -16.03 11.64 0.22
N GLU A 29 -15.88 11.43 -1.08
CA GLU A 29 -16.85 11.88 -2.09
C GLU A 29 -18.22 11.24 -1.88
N LYS A 30 -18.26 9.92 -1.65
CA LYS A 30 -19.51 9.18 -1.45
C LYS A 30 -20.25 9.58 -0.17
N ARG A 31 -19.53 9.78 0.94
CA ARG A 31 -20.13 9.95 2.27
C ARG A 31 -20.39 11.41 2.64
N TYR A 32 -19.56 12.31 2.12
CA TYR A 32 -19.51 13.70 2.55
C TYR A 32 -19.56 14.69 1.38
N SER A 33 -20.19 14.28 0.26
CA SER A 33 -20.35 15.13 -0.93
C SER A 33 -21.09 16.45 -0.66
N ASP A 34 -21.91 16.52 0.37
CA ASP A 34 -22.62 17.75 0.74
C ASP A 34 -21.69 18.80 1.34
N TYR A 35 -20.64 18.37 2.01
CA TYR A 35 -19.64 19.22 2.68
C TYR A 35 -18.38 19.43 1.85
N PHE A 36 -17.95 18.43 1.07
CA PHE A 36 -16.68 18.42 0.39
C PHE A 36 -16.78 18.42 -1.12
N ALA A 37 -15.87 19.16 -1.75
CA ALA A 37 -15.52 19.03 -3.17
C ALA A 37 -14.16 18.29 -3.22
N VAL A 38 -14.21 16.99 -3.46
CA VAL A 38 -13.02 16.13 -3.44
C VAL A 38 -12.38 16.09 -4.83
N GLU A 39 -11.08 16.36 -4.88
CA GLU A 39 -10.28 16.29 -6.10
C GLU A 39 -9.09 15.37 -5.88
N ARG A 40 -8.96 14.27 -6.65
CA ARG A 40 -7.82 13.36 -6.63
C ARG A 40 -6.94 13.60 -7.85
N ILE A 41 -5.67 13.91 -7.64
CA ILE A 41 -4.73 14.21 -8.72
C ILE A 41 -3.41 13.45 -8.61
N ASP A 42 -2.84 13.13 -9.76
CA ASP A 42 -1.42 12.79 -9.87
C ASP A 42 -0.62 14.08 -9.77
N PHE A 43 -0.01 14.29 -8.60
CA PHE A 43 0.58 15.59 -8.27
C PHE A 43 1.82 15.91 -9.10
N PHE A 44 2.52 14.91 -9.60
CA PHE A 44 3.79 15.12 -10.31
C PHE A 44 3.65 15.12 -11.83
N LYS A 45 2.51 14.64 -12.32
CA LYS A 45 2.28 14.48 -13.76
C LYS A 45 1.86 15.80 -14.42
N ASN A 46 2.42 16.08 -15.61
CA ASN A 46 2.00 17.17 -16.50
C ASN A 46 2.11 18.59 -15.90
N TYR A 47 3.05 18.83 -15.00
CA TYR A 47 3.22 20.17 -14.42
C TYR A 47 4.55 20.85 -14.78
N GLY A 48 5.57 20.11 -15.18
CA GLY A 48 6.87 20.64 -15.55
C GLY A 48 8.00 19.70 -15.24
N GLU A 49 9.16 19.96 -15.85
CA GLU A 49 10.34 19.07 -15.78
C GLU A 49 10.83 18.86 -14.33
N PRO A 50 10.89 19.88 -13.43
CA PRO A 50 11.41 19.66 -12.09
C PRO A 50 10.62 18.63 -11.27
N LEU A 51 9.27 18.68 -11.33
CA LEU A 51 8.42 17.72 -10.65
C LEU A 51 8.47 16.33 -11.29
N ALA A 52 8.49 16.26 -12.61
CA ALA A 52 8.62 15.00 -13.34
C ALA A 52 9.98 14.31 -13.07
N ALA A 53 11.06 15.07 -13.03
CA ALA A 53 12.39 14.56 -12.69
C ALA A 53 12.46 14.08 -11.22
N PHE A 54 11.81 14.78 -10.31
CA PHE A 54 11.73 14.37 -8.92
C PHE A 54 10.94 13.06 -8.76
N GLU A 55 9.79 12.92 -9.41
CA GLU A 55 9.02 11.69 -9.38
C GLU A 55 9.79 10.51 -9.99
N LYS A 56 10.47 10.73 -11.12
CA LYS A 56 11.35 9.70 -11.75
C LYS A 56 12.45 9.25 -10.79
N ARG A 57 13.05 10.17 -10.03
CA ARG A 57 14.03 9.85 -9.00
C ARG A 57 13.41 9.03 -7.86
N MET A 58 12.23 9.39 -7.37
CA MET A 58 11.54 8.61 -6.33
C MET A 58 11.25 7.18 -6.79
N ARG A 59 10.76 7.01 -8.03
CA ARG A 59 10.56 5.67 -8.62
C ARG A 59 11.86 4.87 -8.72
N TYR A 60 12.95 5.51 -9.08
CA TYR A 60 14.27 4.87 -9.12
C TYR A 60 14.70 4.39 -7.73
N GLU A 61 14.51 5.19 -6.69
CA GLU A 61 14.86 4.81 -5.33
C GLU A 61 14.03 3.60 -4.85
N VAL A 62 12.74 3.54 -5.14
CA VAL A 62 11.90 2.37 -4.84
C VAL A 62 12.45 1.10 -5.51
N VAL A 63 12.86 1.19 -6.78
CA VAL A 63 13.46 0.05 -7.48
C VAL A 63 14.82 -0.32 -6.87
N ARG A 64 15.62 0.67 -6.49
CA ARG A 64 16.94 0.47 -5.86
C ARG A 64 16.84 -0.24 -4.52
N TYR A 65 15.89 0.15 -3.64
CA TYR A 65 15.65 -0.54 -2.38
C TYR A 65 15.33 -2.03 -2.58
N ASN A 66 14.54 -2.36 -3.59
CA ASN A 66 14.20 -3.74 -3.90
C ASN A 66 15.40 -4.55 -4.46
N LYS A 67 16.38 -3.89 -5.10
CA LYS A 67 17.59 -4.53 -5.64
C LYS A 67 18.71 -4.63 -4.61
N ASP A 68 18.78 -3.68 -3.69
CA ASP A 68 19.81 -3.57 -2.65
C ASP A 68 19.15 -3.32 -1.28
N PRO A 69 18.72 -4.38 -0.58
CA PRO A 69 18.10 -4.25 0.74
C PRO A 69 19.02 -3.59 1.78
N ALA A 70 20.34 -3.77 1.70
CA ALA A 70 21.29 -3.13 2.63
C ALA A 70 21.22 -1.60 2.51
N TYR A 71 21.15 -1.09 1.28
CA TYR A 71 20.93 0.34 1.02
C TYR A 71 19.58 0.80 1.59
N GLY A 72 18.52 0.01 1.40
CA GLY A 72 17.19 0.32 1.94
C GLY A 72 17.19 0.42 3.46
N PHE A 73 17.82 -0.51 4.17
CA PHE A 73 17.91 -0.50 5.63
C PHE A 73 18.76 0.67 6.17
N ILE A 74 19.91 0.95 5.57
CA ILE A 74 20.79 2.06 5.97
C ILE A 74 20.05 3.39 5.78
N ASN A 75 19.35 3.57 4.67
CA ASN A 75 18.65 4.81 4.37
C ASN A 75 17.46 5.04 5.31
N THR A 76 16.67 4.00 5.59
CA THR A 76 15.54 4.11 6.54
C THR A 76 16.03 4.40 7.97
N PHE A 77 17.11 3.76 8.39
CA PHE A 77 17.74 4.05 9.68
C PHE A 77 18.24 5.50 9.76
N ALA A 78 18.90 5.98 8.70
CA ALA A 78 19.32 7.37 8.62
C ALA A 78 18.13 8.35 8.71
N MET A 79 17.01 8.05 8.05
CA MET A 79 15.78 8.81 8.14
C MET A 79 15.24 8.85 9.58
N ASP A 80 15.24 7.74 10.30
CA ASP A 80 14.77 7.67 11.69
C ASP A 80 15.66 8.48 12.63
N VAL A 81 16.98 8.43 12.45
CA VAL A 81 17.95 9.12 13.31
C VAL A 81 18.00 10.62 13.01
N PHE A 82 18.13 11.00 11.75
CA PHE A 82 18.32 12.39 11.34
C PHE A 82 17.02 13.15 11.13
N GLY A 83 15.92 12.47 10.87
CA GLY A 83 14.59 13.06 10.71
C GLY A 83 14.12 13.87 11.92
N ASN A 84 14.72 13.63 13.09
CA ASN A 84 14.36 14.30 14.34
C ASN A 84 15.16 15.58 14.67
N THR A 85 16.26 15.83 14.00
CA THR A 85 17.20 16.90 14.38
C THR A 85 17.52 17.93 13.29
N GLY A 86 17.26 17.59 12.03
CA GLY A 86 17.61 18.47 10.90
C GLY A 86 16.63 18.35 9.73
N MET A 87 15.38 18.07 10.04
CA MET A 87 14.37 17.64 9.06
C MET A 87 14.18 18.60 7.91
N ASP A 88 13.97 19.87 8.16
CA ASP A 88 13.70 20.86 7.12
C ASP A 88 14.88 20.99 6.14
N PHE A 89 16.10 21.01 6.67
CA PHE A 89 17.31 21.05 5.84
C PHE A 89 17.44 19.79 4.96
N VAL A 90 17.19 18.61 5.55
CA VAL A 90 17.24 17.33 4.82
C VAL A 90 16.15 17.25 3.77
N MET A 91 14.92 17.64 4.13
CA MET A 91 13.78 17.66 3.21
C MET A 91 14.01 18.61 2.04
N LYS A 92 14.45 19.85 2.29
CA LYS A 92 14.81 20.80 1.23
C LYS A 92 15.88 20.27 0.29
N ARG A 93 16.86 19.51 0.82
CA ARG A 93 17.89 18.88 0.01
C ARG A 93 17.35 17.73 -0.85
N ILE A 94 16.42 16.94 -0.31
CA ILE A 94 15.78 15.83 -1.04
C ILE A 94 14.89 16.37 -2.17
N VAL A 95 14.07 17.38 -1.89
CA VAL A 95 13.17 17.99 -2.89
C VAL A 95 13.82 19.06 -3.74
N LYS A 96 15.14 19.32 -3.55
CA LYS A 96 15.89 20.34 -4.29
C LYS A 96 15.62 20.28 -5.80
N GLY A 97 15.31 21.43 -6.39
CA GLY A 97 14.94 21.58 -7.80
C GLY A 97 13.45 21.39 -8.08
N ALA A 98 12.70 20.75 -7.17
CA ALA A 98 11.25 20.57 -7.30
C ALA A 98 10.46 21.29 -6.19
N PHE A 99 11.16 21.96 -5.24
CA PHE A 99 10.50 22.57 -4.07
C PHE A 99 9.60 23.72 -4.46
N GLU A 100 10.14 24.70 -5.19
CA GLU A 100 9.39 25.91 -5.57
C GLU A 100 8.20 25.55 -6.48
N ASP A 101 8.42 24.67 -7.46
CA ASP A 101 7.36 24.22 -8.37
C ASP A 101 6.29 23.39 -7.64
N GLY A 102 6.70 22.58 -6.65
CA GLY A 102 5.77 21.80 -5.83
C GLY A 102 4.89 22.69 -4.96
N VAL A 103 5.45 23.68 -4.28
CA VAL A 103 4.69 24.66 -3.50
C VAL A 103 3.79 25.48 -4.42
N LYS A 104 4.32 26.00 -5.53
CA LYS A 104 3.55 26.77 -6.51
C LYS A 104 2.34 25.99 -7.05
N ARG A 105 2.56 24.73 -7.44
CA ARG A 105 1.45 23.87 -7.88
C ARG A 105 0.39 23.69 -6.80
N MET A 106 0.81 23.48 -5.55
CA MET A 106 -0.13 23.33 -4.44
C MET A 106 -0.93 24.63 -4.22
N GLU A 107 -0.28 25.81 -4.33
CA GLU A 107 -0.94 27.11 -4.25
C GLU A 107 -1.93 27.36 -5.40
N GLU A 108 -1.58 26.98 -6.64
CA GLU A 108 -2.46 27.06 -7.81
C GLU A 108 -3.70 26.18 -7.64
N LEU A 109 -3.56 25.00 -7.04
CA LEU A 109 -4.67 24.13 -6.71
C LEU A 109 -5.54 24.70 -5.58
N SER A 110 -4.99 25.56 -4.72
CA SER A 110 -5.69 26.27 -3.65
C SER A 110 -6.66 25.39 -2.85
N PRO A 111 -6.21 24.29 -2.21
CA PRO A 111 -7.05 23.44 -1.39
C PRO A 111 -7.29 24.07 -0.01
N ASP A 112 -8.47 23.81 0.57
CA ASP A 112 -8.74 24.08 1.99
C ASP A 112 -8.17 22.97 2.87
N VAL A 113 -8.13 21.74 2.33
CA VAL A 113 -7.64 20.51 2.98
C VAL A 113 -6.80 19.70 2.02
N VAL A 114 -5.67 19.17 2.50
CA VAL A 114 -4.83 18.21 1.76
C VAL A 114 -4.79 16.88 2.50
N VAL A 115 -5.22 15.80 1.84
CA VAL A 115 -5.14 14.44 2.38
C VAL A 115 -4.06 13.68 1.62
N SER A 116 -2.87 13.63 2.20
CA SER A 116 -1.69 13.02 1.59
C SER A 116 -1.56 11.53 1.98
N THR A 117 -1.14 10.72 1.02
CA THR A 117 -0.66 9.34 1.26
C THR A 117 0.86 9.24 1.03
N HIS A 118 1.49 10.35 0.64
CA HIS A 118 2.92 10.43 0.35
C HIS A 118 3.53 11.70 0.95
N TRP A 119 4.65 11.57 1.62
CA TRP A 119 5.32 12.63 2.37
C TRP A 119 5.62 13.91 1.57
N ALA A 120 5.92 13.78 0.26
CA ALA A 120 6.31 14.95 -0.54
C ALA A 120 5.12 15.90 -0.78
N THR A 121 3.91 15.39 -0.96
CA THR A 121 2.71 16.21 -1.18
C THR A 121 2.31 16.95 0.10
N ASP A 122 2.47 16.31 1.25
CA ASP A 122 2.31 16.95 2.54
C ASP A 122 3.35 18.04 2.76
N TYR A 123 4.62 17.75 2.46
CA TYR A 123 5.70 18.70 2.61
C TYR A 123 5.48 19.99 1.80
N TYR A 124 4.94 19.90 0.57
CA TYR A 124 4.61 21.09 -0.21
C TYR A 124 3.42 21.87 0.38
N ALA A 125 2.39 21.18 0.85
CA ALA A 125 1.23 21.79 1.49
C ALA A 125 1.61 22.58 2.74
N GLU A 126 2.54 22.05 3.54
CA GLU A 126 3.06 22.70 4.74
C GLU A 126 3.83 24.01 4.47
N HIS A 127 4.28 24.24 3.24
CA HIS A 127 5.06 25.41 2.85
C HIS A 127 4.26 26.43 2.01
N MET A 128 2.95 26.24 1.86
CA MET A 128 2.08 27.25 1.26
C MET A 128 1.98 28.50 2.12
N ASN A 129 1.81 29.65 1.48
CA ASN A 129 1.54 30.92 2.18
C ASN A 129 0.25 30.86 3.01
N ASN A 130 -0.83 30.32 2.40
CA ASN A 130 -2.08 30.00 3.07
C ASN A 130 -2.13 28.49 3.31
N LYS A 131 -1.60 28.06 4.46
CA LYS A 131 -1.50 26.65 4.80
C LYS A 131 -2.90 26.01 4.90
N PRO A 132 -3.19 24.94 4.14
CA PRO A 132 -4.42 24.16 4.29
C PRO A 132 -4.41 23.33 5.57
N PHE A 133 -5.53 22.76 5.96
CA PHE A 133 -5.55 21.68 6.95
C PHE A 133 -4.90 20.43 6.33
N THR A 134 -3.89 19.88 6.97
CA THR A 134 -3.10 18.77 6.43
C THR A 134 -3.38 17.45 7.14
N VAL A 135 -3.61 16.42 6.35
CA VAL A 135 -3.89 15.06 6.81
C VAL A 135 -2.91 14.11 6.13
N MET A 136 -2.20 13.30 6.93
CA MET A 136 -1.36 12.22 6.41
C MET A 136 -1.99 10.86 6.74
N TYR A 137 -2.23 10.03 5.73
CA TYR A 137 -2.51 8.61 5.90
C TYR A 137 -1.25 7.81 5.59
N GLY A 138 -0.70 7.14 6.63
CA GLY A 138 0.44 6.24 6.49
C GLY A 138 -0.02 4.80 6.21
N PRO A 139 0.08 4.30 4.96
CA PRO A 139 -0.30 2.92 4.64
C PRO A 139 0.69 1.89 5.22
N ASP A 140 1.79 2.37 5.77
CA ASP A 140 2.88 1.56 6.29
C ASP A 140 2.79 1.38 7.83
N ALA A 141 3.50 0.39 8.34
CA ALA A 141 3.53 0.09 9.78
C ALA A 141 4.37 1.08 10.61
N HIS A 142 4.89 2.12 10.00
CA HIS A 142 5.80 3.04 10.65
C HIS A 142 5.56 4.47 10.19
N LEU A 143 5.28 5.36 11.13
CA LEU A 143 5.32 6.80 10.93
C LEU A 143 6.70 7.31 11.35
N ASN A 144 7.47 7.76 10.40
CA ASN A 144 8.69 8.52 10.69
C ASN A 144 8.46 10.00 10.33
N PRO A 145 9.32 10.90 10.80
CA PRO A 145 9.19 12.33 10.53
C PRO A 145 9.12 12.72 9.05
N PHE A 146 9.61 11.87 8.14
CA PHE A 146 9.50 12.11 6.69
C PHE A 146 8.09 11.91 6.15
N PHE A 147 7.30 11.03 6.78
CA PHE A 147 5.95 10.73 6.29
C PHE A 147 4.88 11.62 6.89
N CYS A 148 5.20 12.36 7.94
CA CYS A 148 4.24 13.13 8.71
C CYS A 148 4.83 14.48 9.16
N TYR A 149 5.36 15.23 8.22
CA TYR A 149 5.97 16.53 8.48
C TYR A 149 4.91 17.56 8.85
N LYS A 150 4.80 17.83 10.17
CA LYS A 150 3.90 18.86 10.76
C LYS A 150 2.41 18.77 10.36
N CYS A 151 1.90 17.58 10.01
CA CYS A 151 0.48 17.42 9.71
C CYS A 151 -0.41 17.80 10.90
N ASP A 152 -1.61 18.32 10.60
CA ASP A 152 -2.62 18.59 11.61
C ASP A 152 -3.27 17.30 12.11
N LEU A 153 -3.36 16.28 11.23
CA LEU A 153 -3.86 14.95 11.55
C LEU A 153 -3.02 13.86 10.87
N ASP A 154 -2.46 12.96 11.66
CA ASP A 154 -1.80 11.75 11.18
C ASP A 154 -2.67 10.53 11.43
N MET A 155 -2.73 9.61 10.46
CA MET A 155 -3.49 8.37 10.55
C MET A 155 -2.64 7.17 10.19
N ILE A 156 -2.74 6.11 10.95
CA ILE A 156 -2.04 4.85 10.72
C ILE A 156 -2.99 3.67 10.94
N SER A 157 -2.82 2.62 10.14
CA SER A 157 -3.69 1.44 10.19
C SER A 157 -3.09 0.25 10.94
N VAL A 158 -1.83 0.34 11.36
CA VAL A 158 -1.13 -0.76 12.04
C VAL A 158 -0.96 -0.44 13.52
N PRO A 159 -1.57 -1.23 14.44
CA PRO A 159 -1.54 -0.95 15.88
C PRO A 159 -0.14 -0.81 16.46
N SER A 160 0.80 -1.69 16.09
CA SER A 160 2.19 -1.59 16.56
C SER A 160 2.91 -0.33 16.09
N GLY A 161 2.54 0.18 14.92
CA GLY A 161 3.03 1.48 14.41
C GLY A 161 2.45 2.65 15.19
N TYR A 162 1.15 2.59 15.52
CA TYR A 162 0.50 3.58 16.38
C TYR A 162 1.16 3.64 17.77
N GLU A 163 1.31 2.50 18.44
CA GLU A 163 1.97 2.42 19.73
C GLU A 163 3.40 2.93 19.71
N ARG A 164 4.15 2.62 18.64
CA ARG A 164 5.51 3.12 18.46
C ARG A 164 5.55 4.64 18.30
N ALA A 165 4.67 5.20 17.48
CA ALA A 165 4.59 6.65 17.27
C ALA A 165 4.22 7.38 18.58
N MET A 166 3.24 6.87 19.33
CA MET A 166 2.85 7.41 20.64
C MET A 166 3.99 7.34 21.67
N LYS A 167 4.79 6.26 21.68
CA LYS A 167 5.96 6.13 22.56
C LYS A 167 7.09 7.09 22.20
N LEU A 168 7.24 7.45 20.92
CA LEU A 168 8.20 8.46 20.51
C LEU A 168 7.84 9.85 21.06
N GLY A 169 6.60 10.09 21.41
CA GLY A 169 6.08 11.26 22.09
C GLY A 169 6.12 12.52 21.21
N ARG A 170 7.08 13.30 21.33
CA ARG A 170 7.45 14.52 20.60
C ARG A 170 6.29 15.34 20.00
N ARG A 171 5.72 14.93 18.86
CA ARG A 171 4.61 15.61 18.18
C ARG A 171 3.32 14.81 18.13
N PHE A 172 3.39 13.49 18.36
CA PHE A 172 2.21 12.62 18.32
C PHE A 172 1.53 12.56 19.69
N ASN A 173 0.23 12.73 19.68
CA ASN A 173 -0.65 12.59 20.83
C ASN A 173 -2.04 12.10 20.35
N GLU A 174 -2.96 11.86 21.27
CA GLU A 174 -4.29 11.37 20.95
C GLU A 174 -5.15 12.34 20.12
N ASP A 175 -4.80 13.63 20.08
CA ASP A 175 -5.54 14.62 19.28
C ASP A 175 -5.15 14.54 17.80
N ASN A 176 -3.87 14.39 17.50
CA ASN A 176 -3.33 14.49 16.14
C ASN A 176 -2.90 13.15 15.51
N LEU A 177 -2.91 12.03 16.25
CA LEU A 177 -2.65 10.69 15.72
C LEU A 177 -3.84 9.77 15.96
N LYS A 178 -4.33 9.13 14.89
CA LYS A 178 -5.45 8.19 14.96
C LYS A 178 -5.09 6.83 14.40
N LEU A 179 -5.50 5.79 15.12
CA LEU A 179 -5.52 4.43 14.58
C LEU A 179 -6.82 4.26 13.78
N VAL A 180 -6.69 3.95 12.50
CA VAL A 180 -7.81 3.85 11.56
C VAL A 180 -7.80 2.49 10.85
N PRO A 181 -8.92 2.09 10.18
CA PRO A 181 -8.92 0.89 9.34
C PRO A 181 -7.86 0.95 8.24
N THR A 182 -7.43 -0.23 7.76
CA THR A 182 -6.53 -0.30 6.60
C THR A 182 -7.29 0.07 5.33
N ALA A 183 -6.81 1.09 4.62
CA ALA A 183 -7.40 1.50 3.35
C ALA A 183 -7.35 0.37 2.34
N ILE A 184 -8.51 0.02 1.78
CA ILE A 184 -8.64 -0.96 0.71
C ILE A 184 -9.63 -0.45 -0.33
N ARG A 185 -9.43 -0.82 -1.57
CA ARG A 185 -10.28 -0.44 -2.69
C ARG A 185 -11.71 -0.96 -2.48
N LYS A 186 -12.70 -0.13 -2.81
CA LYS A 186 -14.13 -0.46 -2.64
C LYS A 186 -14.52 -1.75 -3.36
N GLU A 187 -13.98 -1.99 -4.54
CA GLU A 187 -14.23 -3.18 -5.35
C GLU A 187 -13.90 -4.48 -4.60
N ALA A 188 -12.95 -4.45 -3.65
CA ALA A 188 -12.60 -5.62 -2.84
C ALA A 188 -13.79 -6.16 -2.05
N PHE A 189 -14.66 -5.28 -1.53
CA PHE A 189 -15.84 -5.70 -0.75
C PHE A 189 -16.87 -6.43 -1.58
N ASP A 190 -17.03 -6.09 -2.86
CA ASP A 190 -17.95 -6.78 -3.75
C ASP A 190 -17.35 -8.12 -4.21
N ILE A 191 -16.05 -8.13 -4.51
CA ILE A 191 -15.33 -9.37 -4.85
C ILE A 191 -15.37 -10.37 -3.69
N ALA A 192 -15.24 -9.91 -2.44
CA ALA A 192 -15.27 -10.79 -1.25
C ALA A 192 -16.61 -11.49 -1.02
N LYS A 193 -17.69 -11.04 -1.65
CA LYS A 193 -19.01 -11.70 -1.61
C LYS A 193 -19.12 -12.88 -2.60
N THR A 194 -18.17 -12.97 -3.53
CA THR A 194 -18.16 -13.99 -4.59
C THR A 194 -17.38 -15.23 -4.14
N ASP A 195 -17.93 -16.39 -4.34
CA ASP A 195 -17.24 -17.65 -4.03
C ASP A 195 -15.95 -17.80 -4.87
N LYS A 196 -14.92 -18.37 -4.27
CA LYS A 196 -13.61 -18.55 -4.90
C LYS A 196 -13.67 -19.39 -6.19
N ARG A 197 -14.52 -20.40 -6.25
CA ARG A 197 -14.69 -21.24 -7.44
C ARG A 197 -15.39 -20.47 -8.56
N GLU A 198 -16.36 -19.62 -8.21
CA GLU A 198 -17.01 -18.73 -9.18
C GLU A 198 -16.02 -17.73 -9.76
N LEU A 199 -15.15 -17.15 -8.92
CA LEU A 199 -14.07 -16.29 -9.40
C LEU A 199 -13.12 -17.03 -10.34
N ARG A 200 -12.69 -18.26 -10.01
CA ARG A 200 -11.86 -19.08 -10.90
C ARG A 200 -12.54 -19.32 -12.24
N LYS A 201 -13.82 -19.69 -12.22
CA LYS A 201 -14.60 -19.88 -13.45
C LYS A 201 -14.68 -18.61 -14.29
N LYS A 202 -14.95 -17.46 -13.67
CA LYS A 202 -14.98 -16.15 -14.34
C LYS A 202 -13.65 -15.80 -14.99
N LEU A 203 -12.53 -16.11 -14.32
CA LEU A 203 -11.17 -15.83 -14.77
C LEU A 203 -10.62 -16.87 -15.76
N GLY A 204 -11.38 -17.94 -16.07
CA GLY A 204 -10.90 -19.03 -16.93
C GLY A 204 -9.81 -19.88 -16.28
N ILE A 205 -9.75 -19.92 -14.95
CA ILE A 205 -8.78 -20.69 -14.17
C ILE A 205 -9.41 -22.00 -13.73
N SER A 206 -8.69 -23.11 -13.88
CA SER A 206 -9.16 -24.43 -13.44
C SER A 206 -9.41 -24.47 -11.92
N ASP A 207 -10.41 -25.25 -11.46
CA ASP A 207 -10.71 -25.37 -10.02
C ASP A 207 -9.70 -26.29 -9.32
N ARG A 208 -8.48 -25.79 -9.14
CA ARG A 208 -7.37 -26.44 -8.44
C ARG A 208 -6.82 -25.51 -7.37
N PHE A 209 -6.00 -26.04 -6.49
CA PHE A 209 -5.23 -25.23 -5.55
C PHE A 209 -4.44 -24.16 -6.33
N THR A 210 -4.63 -22.90 -5.97
CA THR A 210 -4.14 -21.76 -6.74
C THR A 210 -3.19 -20.91 -5.90
N VAL A 211 -1.99 -20.72 -6.43
CA VAL A 211 -0.95 -19.87 -5.82
C VAL A 211 -0.78 -18.63 -6.67
N ILE A 212 -0.80 -17.44 -6.06
CA ILE A 212 -0.40 -16.20 -6.74
C ILE A 212 0.97 -15.73 -6.25
N VAL A 213 1.84 -15.37 -7.18
CA VAL A 213 3.17 -14.79 -6.88
C VAL A 213 3.21 -13.37 -7.43
N MET A 214 3.33 -12.38 -6.54
CA MET A 214 3.26 -10.96 -6.88
C MET A 214 4.25 -10.13 -6.04
N ASP A 215 5.46 -9.92 -6.54
CA ASP A 215 6.48 -9.09 -5.88
C ASP A 215 6.39 -7.61 -6.27
N GLY A 216 5.20 -7.03 -6.09
CA GLY A 216 4.91 -5.63 -6.35
C GLY A 216 4.65 -5.30 -7.83
N GLY A 217 4.24 -4.06 -8.08
CA GLY A 217 3.74 -3.62 -9.40
C GLY A 217 4.79 -3.52 -10.51
N TYR A 218 6.06 -3.74 -10.21
CA TYR A 218 7.15 -3.73 -11.20
C TYR A 218 7.70 -5.12 -11.53
N GLY A 219 7.09 -6.20 -10.99
CA GLY A 219 7.48 -7.58 -11.29
C GLY A 219 8.94 -7.89 -10.94
N VAL A 220 9.43 -7.40 -9.81
CA VAL A 220 10.77 -7.68 -9.27
C VAL A 220 10.71 -8.76 -8.18
N GLY A 221 11.87 -9.30 -7.76
CA GLY A 221 11.94 -10.26 -6.66
C GLY A 221 11.87 -11.72 -7.11
N LEU A 222 11.09 -12.56 -6.44
CA LEU A 222 11.08 -14.02 -6.68
C LEU A 222 10.04 -14.49 -7.72
N THR A 223 9.23 -13.59 -8.30
CA THR A 223 8.12 -13.97 -9.19
C THR A 223 8.58 -14.93 -10.29
N GLU A 224 9.62 -14.59 -11.06
CA GLU A 224 10.13 -15.46 -12.13
C GLU A 224 10.69 -16.78 -11.58
N LYS A 225 11.60 -16.69 -10.61
CA LYS A 225 12.32 -17.84 -10.09
C LYS A 225 11.38 -18.84 -9.40
N LEU A 226 10.43 -18.35 -8.63
CA LEU A 226 9.47 -19.22 -7.94
C LEU A 226 8.51 -19.87 -8.94
N SER A 227 7.95 -19.12 -9.88
CA SER A 227 7.07 -19.65 -10.91
C SER A 227 7.73 -20.76 -11.74
N LEU A 228 8.97 -20.51 -12.20
CA LEU A 228 9.74 -21.52 -12.95
C LEU A 228 10.05 -22.76 -12.09
N ALA A 229 10.34 -22.58 -10.81
CA ALA A 229 10.60 -23.68 -9.91
C ALA A 229 9.34 -24.54 -9.65
N LEU A 230 8.15 -23.91 -9.60
CA LEU A 230 6.89 -24.62 -9.38
C LEU A 230 6.44 -25.41 -10.60
N ILE A 231 6.56 -24.88 -11.83
CA ILE A 231 6.26 -25.65 -13.04
C ILE A 231 7.21 -26.83 -13.23
N LYS A 232 8.44 -26.73 -12.75
CA LYS A 232 9.39 -27.85 -12.76
C LYS A 232 9.02 -28.95 -11.77
N ASP A 233 8.43 -28.60 -10.62
CA ASP A 233 7.98 -29.57 -9.62
C ASP A 233 6.74 -30.33 -10.08
N GLY A 234 5.92 -29.78 -10.97
CA GLY A 234 4.83 -30.45 -11.64
C GLY A 234 3.62 -30.81 -10.78
N LEU A 235 3.43 -30.16 -9.62
CA LEU A 235 2.23 -30.35 -8.79
C LEU A 235 0.97 -29.92 -9.56
N PRO A 236 -0.19 -30.60 -9.36
CA PRO A 236 -1.45 -30.23 -10.03
C PRO A 236 -2.10 -28.97 -9.44
N ILE A 237 -1.42 -27.86 -9.55
CA ILE A 237 -1.82 -26.54 -9.04
C ILE A 237 -1.82 -25.48 -10.13
N ASN A 238 -2.54 -24.39 -9.90
CA ASN A 238 -2.40 -23.18 -10.70
C ASN A 238 -1.34 -22.25 -10.07
N VAL A 239 -0.52 -21.64 -10.91
CA VAL A 239 0.47 -20.62 -10.51
C VAL A 239 0.18 -19.36 -11.30
N ILE A 240 -0.38 -18.36 -10.63
CA ILE A 240 -0.61 -17.03 -11.19
C ILE A 240 0.68 -16.23 -10.96
N ALA A 241 1.38 -15.85 -12.02
CA ALA A 241 2.57 -15.02 -11.96
C ALA A 241 2.22 -13.58 -12.33
N ALA A 242 1.97 -12.73 -11.34
CA ALA A 242 1.65 -11.32 -11.55
C ALA A 242 2.91 -10.51 -11.83
N CYS A 243 3.16 -10.20 -13.09
CA CYS A 243 4.38 -9.53 -13.57
C CYS A 243 4.31 -8.00 -13.46
N GLY A 244 3.13 -7.43 -13.16
CA GLY A 244 2.95 -5.98 -13.10
C GLY A 244 3.32 -5.28 -14.40
N LYS A 245 4.00 -4.13 -14.31
CA LYS A 245 4.48 -3.35 -15.47
C LYS A 245 5.73 -3.95 -16.15
N ASN A 246 6.04 -5.23 -15.93
CA ASN A 246 7.19 -5.93 -16.53
C ASN A 246 6.72 -6.88 -17.64
N ASP A 247 6.36 -6.32 -18.80
CA ASP A 247 5.88 -7.09 -19.96
C ASP A 247 6.91 -8.11 -20.43
N ALA A 248 8.20 -7.78 -20.37
CA ALA A 248 9.27 -8.70 -20.75
C ALA A 248 9.30 -9.96 -19.85
N LEU A 249 8.99 -9.83 -18.57
CA LEU A 249 8.84 -10.97 -17.66
C LEU A 249 7.61 -11.81 -18.02
N ALA A 250 6.47 -11.16 -18.30
CA ALA A 250 5.27 -11.85 -18.70
C ALA A 250 5.49 -12.70 -19.97
N GLU A 251 6.15 -12.14 -20.98
CA GLU A 251 6.47 -12.86 -22.22
C GLU A 251 7.44 -14.03 -22.00
N ARG A 252 8.46 -13.86 -21.15
CA ARG A 252 9.37 -14.99 -20.81
C ARG A 252 8.62 -16.11 -20.11
N LEU A 253 7.70 -15.79 -19.19
CA LEU A 253 6.92 -16.80 -18.48
C LEU A 253 5.88 -17.48 -19.38
N LYS A 254 5.28 -16.77 -20.36
CA LYS A 254 4.43 -17.40 -21.41
C LYS A 254 5.18 -18.39 -22.26
N ALA A 255 6.45 -18.13 -22.55
CA ALA A 255 7.30 -19.03 -23.33
C ALA A 255 7.83 -20.22 -22.50
N ALA A 256 7.72 -20.18 -21.17
CA ALA A 256 8.22 -21.22 -20.30
C ALA A 256 7.37 -22.51 -20.45
N LYS A 257 8.06 -23.63 -20.63
CA LYS A 257 7.43 -24.95 -20.72
C LYS A 257 7.68 -25.71 -19.41
N GLY A 258 6.62 -26.23 -18.81
CA GLY A 258 6.68 -27.14 -17.69
C GLY A 258 6.49 -28.59 -18.13
N GLY A 259 7.05 -29.53 -17.35
CA GLY A 259 6.95 -30.97 -17.62
C GLY A 259 5.87 -31.69 -16.80
N GLY A 260 5.03 -30.98 -16.06
CA GLY A 260 4.09 -31.55 -15.10
C GLY A 260 2.65 -31.06 -15.27
N GLN A 261 1.85 -31.23 -14.23
CA GLN A 261 0.43 -30.83 -14.20
C GLN A 261 0.19 -29.40 -13.72
N THR A 262 1.26 -28.63 -13.40
CA THR A 262 1.17 -27.23 -12.97
C THR A 262 0.76 -26.35 -14.15
N GLU A 263 -0.31 -25.57 -13.98
CA GLU A 263 -0.75 -24.58 -14.93
C GLU A 263 -0.14 -23.23 -14.56
N LEU A 264 0.67 -22.64 -15.44
CA LEU A 264 1.26 -21.32 -15.26
C LEU A 264 0.43 -20.26 -15.99
N ILE A 265 0.01 -19.24 -15.26
CA ILE A 265 -0.84 -18.13 -15.73
C ILE A 265 -0.06 -16.82 -15.55
N PRO A 266 0.78 -16.42 -16.53
CA PRO A 266 1.48 -15.14 -16.47
C PRO A 266 0.52 -13.99 -16.73
N LEU A 267 0.48 -13.02 -15.81
CA LEU A 267 -0.31 -11.80 -15.93
C LEU A 267 0.60 -10.59 -16.13
N ALA A 268 0.40 -9.86 -17.21
CA ALA A 268 0.85 -8.48 -17.33
C ALA A 268 0.07 -7.58 -16.35
N PHE A 269 0.32 -6.27 -16.37
CA PHE A 269 -0.48 -5.34 -15.57
C PHE A 269 -1.96 -5.47 -15.93
N CYS A 270 -2.80 -5.70 -14.93
CA CYS A 270 -4.24 -5.81 -15.08
C CYS A 270 -4.97 -5.07 -13.95
N GLU A 271 -6.11 -4.47 -14.26
CA GLU A 271 -6.91 -3.71 -13.28
C GLU A 271 -7.66 -4.63 -12.30
N ASN A 272 -8.02 -5.84 -12.75
CA ASN A 272 -8.77 -6.83 -11.98
C ASN A 272 -7.90 -7.77 -11.13
N ILE A 273 -6.70 -7.37 -10.75
CA ILE A 273 -5.77 -8.17 -9.94
C ILE A 273 -6.38 -8.66 -8.62
N LEU A 274 -7.34 -7.92 -8.03
CA LEU A 274 -8.03 -8.31 -6.81
C LEU A 274 -8.83 -9.60 -6.99
N GLU A 275 -9.42 -9.83 -8.15
CA GLU A 275 -10.15 -11.07 -8.44
C GLU A 275 -9.20 -12.28 -8.47
N TYR A 276 -7.99 -12.11 -9.03
CA TYR A 276 -6.96 -13.15 -9.03
C TYR A 276 -6.42 -13.43 -7.61
N ILE A 277 -6.26 -12.39 -6.78
CA ILE A 277 -5.87 -12.56 -5.39
C ILE A 277 -6.99 -13.31 -4.64
N ALA A 278 -8.25 -12.90 -4.76
CA ALA A 278 -9.37 -13.52 -4.09
C ALA A 278 -9.61 -14.98 -4.56
N ALA A 279 -9.32 -15.30 -5.82
CA ALA A 279 -9.40 -16.65 -6.39
C ALA A 279 -8.27 -17.57 -5.90
N SER A 280 -7.22 -17.03 -5.26
CA SER A 280 -6.04 -17.79 -4.83
C SER A 280 -6.21 -18.39 -3.44
N ASP A 281 -5.47 -19.49 -3.17
CA ASP A 281 -5.42 -20.14 -1.87
C ASP A 281 -4.19 -19.70 -1.06
N LEU A 282 -3.14 -19.26 -1.75
CA LEU A 282 -1.90 -18.83 -1.13
C LEU A 282 -1.27 -17.70 -1.95
N TYR A 283 -0.80 -16.67 -1.27
CA TYR A 283 -0.12 -15.52 -1.85
C TYR A 283 1.37 -15.55 -1.53
N PHE A 284 2.22 -15.19 -2.49
CA PHE A 284 3.63 -14.90 -2.26
C PHE A 284 3.99 -13.52 -2.79
N GLY A 285 4.64 -12.73 -1.94
CA GLY A 285 5.09 -11.41 -2.33
C GLY A 285 5.98 -10.74 -1.29
N LYS A 286 6.48 -9.56 -1.62
CA LYS A 286 7.23 -8.75 -0.67
C LYS A 286 6.31 -8.16 0.40
N SER A 287 6.88 -7.83 1.56
CA SER A 287 6.17 -7.09 2.59
C SER A 287 6.10 -5.60 2.23
N GLY A 288 4.95 -5.15 1.84
CA GLY A 288 4.61 -3.74 1.62
C GLY A 288 3.12 -3.58 1.88
N SER A 289 2.57 -2.40 1.70
CA SER A 289 1.13 -2.14 1.86
C SER A 289 0.24 -3.07 1.02
N GLY A 290 0.77 -3.63 -0.08
CA GLY A 290 0.05 -4.61 -0.94
C GLY A 290 -0.31 -5.94 -0.25
N ILE A 291 0.30 -6.28 0.90
CA ILE A 291 -0.08 -7.48 1.67
C ILE A 291 -1.46 -7.35 2.33
N ALA A 292 -1.98 -6.14 2.44
CA ALA A 292 -3.31 -5.90 2.96
C ALA A 292 -4.41 -6.53 2.09
N GLU A 293 -4.23 -6.55 0.75
CA GLU A 293 -5.23 -7.10 -0.19
C GLU A 293 -5.42 -8.61 -0.03
N PRO A 294 -4.39 -9.48 -0.09
CA PRO A 294 -4.59 -10.90 0.19
C PRO A 294 -5.10 -11.15 1.61
N SER A 295 -4.63 -10.38 2.61
CA SER A 295 -5.10 -10.51 3.98
C SER A 295 -6.59 -10.20 4.11
N PHE A 296 -7.09 -9.16 3.43
CA PHE A 296 -8.51 -8.83 3.39
C PHE A 296 -9.39 -9.99 2.87
N PHE A 297 -8.91 -10.70 1.86
CA PHE A 297 -9.60 -11.89 1.32
C PHE A 297 -9.37 -13.16 2.16
N GLY A 298 -8.69 -13.06 3.29
CA GLY A 298 -8.34 -14.22 4.11
C GLY A 298 -7.36 -15.18 3.44
N VAL A 299 -6.60 -14.72 2.45
CA VAL A 299 -5.60 -15.51 1.73
C VAL A 299 -4.27 -15.45 2.50
N PRO A 300 -3.78 -16.58 3.04
CA PRO A 300 -2.51 -16.64 3.73
C PRO A 300 -1.34 -16.23 2.85
N SER A 301 -0.32 -15.62 3.44
CA SER A 301 0.77 -15.04 2.69
C SER A 301 2.14 -15.60 3.05
N GLY A 302 2.94 -15.93 2.04
CA GLY A 302 4.37 -16.16 2.13
C GLY A 302 5.15 -14.89 1.80
N ILE A 303 5.80 -14.29 2.80
CA ILE A 303 6.59 -13.07 2.60
C ILE A 303 7.97 -13.42 2.07
N THR A 304 8.25 -13.03 0.83
CA THR A 304 9.48 -13.36 0.10
C THR A 304 10.67 -12.53 0.54
N HIS A 305 10.48 -11.22 0.75
CA HIS A 305 11.52 -10.31 1.23
C HIS A 305 10.93 -9.01 1.79
N SER A 306 11.78 -8.23 2.45
CA SER A 306 11.55 -6.85 2.86
C SER A 306 12.70 -6.00 2.35
N ALA A 307 12.40 -4.91 1.67
CA ALA A 307 13.41 -4.06 1.04
C ALA A 307 14.01 -3.00 1.99
N ASN A 308 13.35 -2.77 3.13
CA ASN A 308 13.77 -1.80 4.14
C ASN A 308 13.13 -2.10 5.50
N GLU A 309 13.47 -1.30 6.52
CA GLU A 309 12.96 -1.50 7.90
C GLU A 309 11.44 -1.32 7.98
N ILE A 310 10.84 -0.40 7.22
CA ILE A 310 9.38 -0.19 7.20
C ILE A 310 8.68 -1.46 6.71
N GLU A 311 9.12 -2.01 5.59
CA GLU A 311 8.58 -3.27 5.06
C GLU A 311 8.78 -4.44 6.03
N LYS A 312 9.90 -4.48 6.77
CA LYS A 312 10.12 -5.49 7.81
C LYS A 312 9.12 -5.36 8.96
N LEU A 313 8.78 -4.14 9.39
CA LEU A 313 7.77 -3.91 10.41
C LEU A 313 6.38 -4.34 9.94
N ILE A 314 6.05 -4.10 8.67
CA ILE A 314 4.81 -4.62 8.05
C ILE A 314 4.83 -6.16 8.08
N ALA A 315 5.93 -6.79 7.65
CA ALA A 315 6.06 -8.24 7.71
C ALA A 315 5.84 -8.77 9.13
N ASP A 316 6.48 -8.17 10.12
CA ASP A 316 6.38 -8.58 11.52
C ASP A 316 4.94 -8.43 12.05
N HIS A 317 4.20 -7.40 11.64
CA HIS A 317 2.78 -7.27 11.98
C HIS A 317 1.97 -8.46 11.46
N TYR A 318 2.03 -8.77 10.17
CA TYR A 318 1.25 -9.87 9.58
C TYR A 318 1.73 -11.27 9.99
N ILE A 319 3.01 -11.42 10.35
CA ILE A 319 3.57 -12.71 10.81
C ILE A 319 3.34 -12.92 12.31
N LYS A 320 3.61 -11.92 13.15
CA LYS A 320 3.68 -12.07 14.61
C LYS A 320 2.41 -11.61 15.31
N SER A 321 1.82 -10.49 14.87
CA SER A 321 0.63 -9.91 15.55
C SER A 321 -0.65 -10.54 15.02
N VAL A 322 -0.81 -10.65 13.70
CA VAL A 322 -2.00 -11.26 13.08
C VAL A 322 -1.82 -12.76 12.91
N GLY A 323 -0.66 -13.22 12.45
CA GLY A 323 -0.37 -14.64 12.22
C GLY A 323 -0.91 -15.21 10.91
N ILE A 324 -1.32 -14.36 9.94
CA ILE A 324 -1.81 -14.79 8.62
C ILE A 324 -0.70 -14.97 7.59
N ALA A 325 0.53 -14.58 7.93
CA ALA A 325 1.67 -14.66 7.03
C ALA A 325 2.83 -15.47 7.61
N ALA A 326 3.69 -15.97 6.71
CA ALA A 326 4.90 -16.70 7.05
C ALA A 326 6.10 -16.12 6.28
N ARG A 327 7.28 -16.06 6.93
CA ARG A 327 8.51 -15.66 6.25
C ARG A 327 9.00 -16.78 5.34
N THR A 328 9.17 -16.47 4.04
CA THR A 328 9.54 -17.44 3.00
C THR A 328 10.63 -16.90 2.06
N GLY A 329 11.69 -16.33 2.63
CA GLY A 329 12.76 -15.62 1.88
C GLY A 329 13.58 -16.47 0.90
N THR A 330 13.27 -17.77 0.72
CA THR A 330 13.94 -18.65 -0.23
C THR A 330 12.93 -19.51 -1.00
N ILE A 331 13.27 -19.91 -2.23
CA ILE A 331 12.44 -20.82 -3.04
C ILE A 331 12.10 -22.10 -2.26
N LYS A 332 13.07 -22.67 -1.52
CA LYS A 332 12.85 -23.86 -0.69
C LYS A 332 11.78 -23.62 0.41
N ALA A 333 11.80 -22.46 1.04
CA ALA A 333 10.80 -22.10 2.06
C ALA A 333 9.41 -21.86 1.44
N CYS A 334 9.33 -21.22 0.26
CA CYS A 334 8.10 -21.08 -0.48
C CYS A 334 7.50 -22.45 -0.83
N LYS A 335 8.29 -23.34 -1.42
CA LYS A 335 7.86 -24.69 -1.78
C LYS A 335 7.33 -25.48 -0.58
N ARG A 336 8.02 -25.43 0.57
CA ARG A 336 7.55 -26.09 1.81
C ARG A 336 6.17 -25.57 2.26
N LEU A 337 5.94 -24.26 2.18
CA LEU A 337 4.65 -23.69 2.54
C LEU A 337 3.57 -24.11 1.54
N ILE A 338 3.89 -24.16 0.24
CA ILE A 338 2.96 -24.63 -0.80
C ILE A 338 2.61 -26.11 -0.60
N GLU A 339 3.59 -26.96 -0.32
CA GLU A 339 3.36 -28.38 -0.06
C GLU A 339 2.50 -28.61 1.18
N ASP A 340 2.77 -27.87 2.28
CA ASP A 340 1.96 -27.92 3.49
C ASP A 340 0.52 -27.48 3.20
N ALA A 341 0.35 -26.36 2.50
CA ALA A 341 -0.96 -25.84 2.15
C ALA A 341 -1.74 -26.77 1.20
N TYR A 342 -1.08 -27.30 0.17
CA TYR A 342 -1.66 -28.23 -0.79
C TYR A 342 -2.17 -29.53 -0.13
N ARG A 343 -1.46 -30.00 0.90
CA ARG A 343 -1.84 -31.19 1.70
C ARG A 343 -2.81 -30.89 2.83
N GLY A 344 -3.23 -29.63 3.00
CA GLY A 344 -4.07 -29.21 4.14
C GLY A 344 -3.35 -29.34 5.48
N GLY A 345 -2.05 -29.07 5.52
CA GLY A 345 -1.20 -29.18 6.71
C GLY A 345 -1.55 -28.16 7.79
N ASP A 346 -1.07 -28.41 9.01
CA ASP A 346 -1.44 -27.64 10.19
C ASP A 346 -0.96 -26.19 10.14
N ARG A 347 0.19 -25.95 9.54
CA ARG A 347 0.70 -24.58 9.38
C ARG A 347 -0.23 -23.73 8.52
N TYR A 348 -0.68 -24.26 7.38
CA TYR A 348 -1.60 -23.56 6.51
C TYR A 348 -2.96 -23.33 7.18
N LYS A 349 -3.51 -24.33 7.88
CA LYS A 349 -4.75 -24.18 8.64
C LYS A 349 -4.64 -23.08 9.68
N THR A 350 -3.54 -23.04 10.44
CA THR A 350 -3.29 -21.99 11.42
C THR A 350 -3.26 -20.59 10.78
N LEU A 351 -2.62 -20.44 9.61
CA LEU A 351 -2.60 -19.18 8.90
C LEU A 351 -4.02 -18.75 8.45
N CYS A 352 -4.83 -19.69 7.98
CA CYS A 352 -6.22 -19.42 7.61
C CYS A 352 -7.09 -19.05 8.82
N GLU A 353 -6.94 -19.75 9.94
CA GLU A 353 -7.67 -19.47 11.17
C GLU A 353 -7.36 -18.09 11.74
N ASN A 354 -6.13 -17.65 11.61
CA ASN A 354 -5.67 -16.35 12.09
C ASN A 354 -6.22 -15.16 11.28
N ALA A 355 -6.83 -15.40 10.12
CA ALA A 355 -7.51 -14.35 9.35
C ALA A 355 -8.56 -13.58 10.18
N LYS A 356 -9.16 -14.22 11.20
CA LYS A 356 -10.09 -13.57 12.15
C LYS A 356 -9.45 -12.48 13.03
N ASN A 357 -8.12 -12.44 13.14
CA ASN A 357 -7.38 -11.48 13.95
C ASN A 357 -7.01 -10.21 13.17
N LEU A 358 -7.46 -10.10 11.93
CA LEU A 358 -7.18 -8.94 11.08
C LEU A 358 -7.84 -7.67 11.65
N GLN A 359 -7.13 -6.55 11.52
CA GLN A 359 -7.67 -5.24 11.79
C GLN A 359 -8.81 -4.92 10.79
N PRO A 360 -9.72 -4.01 11.14
CA PRO A 360 -10.74 -3.56 10.21
C PRO A 360 -10.14 -3.01 8.91
N PHE A 361 -10.83 -3.28 7.81
CA PHE A 361 -10.51 -2.75 6.50
C PHE A 361 -11.59 -1.78 6.03
N GLY A 362 -11.20 -0.81 5.21
CA GLY A 362 -12.12 0.09 4.54
C GLY A 362 -11.77 1.55 4.71
N ALA A 363 -12.03 2.33 3.66
CA ALA A 363 -11.77 3.77 3.69
C ALA A 363 -12.87 4.57 4.39
N ASP A 364 -14.03 3.98 4.67
CA ASP A 364 -15.15 4.69 5.29
C ASP A 364 -14.78 5.19 6.70
N GLY A 365 -14.16 4.35 7.55
CA GLY A 365 -13.70 4.78 8.87
C GLY A 365 -12.57 5.82 8.81
N ILE A 366 -11.77 5.83 7.74
CA ILE A 366 -10.77 6.87 7.48
C ILE A 366 -11.48 8.19 7.14
N ALA A 367 -12.47 8.15 6.24
CA ALA A 367 -13.26 9.30 5.86
C ALA A 367 -14.02 9.89 7.06
N ASP A 368 -14.58 9.04 7.92
CA ASP A 368 -15.26 9.48 9.14
C ASP A 368 -14.30 10.18 10.12
N THR A 369 -13.07 9.67 10.24
CA THR A 369 -12.02 10.28 11.07
C THR A 369 -11.62 11.65 10.54
N ILE A 370 -11.47 11.77 9.21
CA ILE A 370 -11.17 13.05 8.54
C ILE A 370 -12.34 14.02 8.75
N PHE A 371 -13.57 13.58 8.50
CA PHE A 371 -14.75 14.42 8.69
C PHE A 371 -14.85 14.96 10.11
N ALA A 372 -14.68 14.11 11.12
CA ALA A 372 -14.75 14.53 12.53
C ALA A 372 -13.68 15.59 12.88
N ALA A 373 -12.47 15.46 12.32
CA ALA A 373 -11.41 16.44 12.53
C ALA A 373 -11.74 17.79 11.84
N LEU A 374 -12.31 17.72 10.62
CA LEU A 374 -12.69 18.92 9.88
C LEU A 374 -13.94 19.59 10.45
N ASP A 375 -14.90 18.81 10.95
CA ASP A 375 -16.07 19.34 11.66
C ASP A 375 -15.65 20.12 12.92
N LYS A 376 -14.76 19.54 13.73
CA LYS A 376 -14.16 20.24 14.88
C LYS A 376 -13.43 21.53 14.50
N LYS A 377 -12.79 21.56 13.30
CA LYS A 377 -12.03 22.71 12.81
C LYS A 377 -12.88 23.81 12.19
N PHE A 378 -13.90 23.42 11.43
CA PHE A 378 -14.67 24.33 10.56
C PHE A 378 -16.15 24.47 10.97
N GLY A 379 -16.64 23.73 11.99
CA GLY A 379 -18.03 23.80 12.46
C GLY A 379 -19.05 23.36 11.39
N LEU A 380 -18.79 22.24 10.70
CA LEU A 380 -19.56 21.83 9.52
C LEU A 380 -21.00 21.45 9.86
N THR A 381 -21.21 20.83 11.02
CA THR A 381 -22.52 20.36 11.47
C THR A 381 -23.28 21.44 12.25
N GLU A 382 -22.62 22.39 12.87
CA GLU A 382 -23.24 23.46 13.63
C GLU A 382 -24.00 24.46 12.75
N ASN A 383 -23.67 24.54 11.45
CA ASN A 383 -24.25 25.48 10.49
C ASN A 383 -25.40 24.89 9.64
N THR A 384 -25.90 23.70 9.98
CA THR A 384 -27.00 23.04 9.23
C THR A 384 -28.38 23.31 9.81
N ASP A 385 -28.48 24.02 10.96
CA ASP A 385 -29.74 24.34 11.66
C ASP A 385 -30.24 25.78 11.38
N GLU A 386 -29.69 26.51 10.42
CA GLU A 386 -30.21 27.76 9.88
C GLU A 386 -30.70 27.54 8.41
#